data_2d1e382a82061f263159f3dea39d8030
#
_entry.id   2d1e382a82061f263159f3dea39d8030
#
_cell.length_a   1.000
_cell.length_b   1.000
_cell.length_c   1.000
_cell.angle_alpha   90.00
_cell.angle_beta   90.00
_cell.angle_gamma   90.00
#
_symmetry.space_group_name_H-M   'P 1'
#
loop_
_entity.id
_entity.type
_entity.pdbx_description
1 polymer ?
#
loop_
_entity_poly.entity_id
_entity_poly.type
_entity_poly.pdbx_seq_one_letter_code
_entity_poly.pdbx_strand_id
1 'polypeptide(L)'
;MGLLHALATSPRRRFAGLALRIARRTPGVRRASYDAEKFAVALHTDGGSTAWLYLSNVYRETAGTPRGRRRERLSQLMRLMTVPSTADGWAAVRPKLRPVLRPQTFGQGGPPGIRPPLSRAALPYLHELVVVDRPEAMAYVTPARLPEWGVTADEVFAAARANLAEIAGRALDRPWPAGPAMISMVDDGDGYFTSLPLVPGWLAEVGERLGGPVLAFVPDNHTLLLCPLPGDAGPVYGLVETQFQQAVRSLSPVGYVTEAGGRVIAYAPPPGHPHEIAARRAEAVLAATEYGSQTDWLTRQYEEGGIDVHIGRLIAAVPPAGPAETIATWVDGITSLLPAARLISFVRDGEVSFRVPWRHVAEHVDLQPEPLLAPARYRVGGWPPPEVMARLRDHRID
;
A
#
# COMPACT_ATOMS: atom_id res chain seq x y z
N MET A 1 -17.55 -43.49 6.63
CA MET A 1 -17.67 -42.89 5.27
C MET A 1 -18.08 -41.41 5.23
N GLY A 2 -18.03 -40.66 6.31
CA GLY A 2 -18.57 -39.29 6.39
C GLY A 2 -17.56 -38.13 6.30
N LEU A 3 -16.27 -38.32 6.55
CA LEU A 3 -15.28 -37.27 6.61
C LEU A 3 -14.65 -36.86 5.26
N LEU A 4 -14.63 -37.77 4.27
CA LEU A 4 -14.09 -37.48 2.95
C LEU A 4 -15.04 -36.63 2.07
N HIS A 5 -16.33 -36.63 2.34
CA HIS A 5 -17.32 -35.83 1.59
C HIS A 5 -17.35 -34.35 2.00
N ALA A 6 -17.01 -34.02 3.25
CA ALA A 6 -16.97 -32.65 3.75
C ALA A 6 -15.78 -31.84 3.22
N LEU A 7 -14.67 -32.48 2.83
CA LEU A 7 -13.47 -31.84 2.29
C LEU A 7 -13.61 -31.41 0.83
N ALA A 8 -14.59 -31.95 0.08
CA ALA A 8 -14.76 -31.69 -1.35
C ALA A 8 -15.49 -30.37 -1.68
N THR A 9 -16.02 -29.62 -0.72
CA THR A 9 -17.01 -28.55 -0.99
C THR A 9 -16.69 -27.19 -0.40
N SER A 10 -15.44 -26.89 -0.01
CA SER A 10 -15.16 -25.55 0.51
C SER A 10 -15.48 -24.46 -0.55
N PRO A 11 -16.07 -23.33 -0.16
CA PRO A 11 -16.39 -22.23 -1.08
C PRO A 11 -15.17 -21.78 -1.89
N ARG A 12 -13.98 -21.76 -1.29
CA ARG A 12 -12.71 -21.44 -1.96
C ARG A 12 -12.35 -22.45 -3.05
N ARG A 13 -12.49 -23.75 -2.79
CA ARG A 13 -12.21 -24.79 -3.81
C ARG A 13 -13.20 -24.74 -4.97
N ARG A 14 -14.48 -24.47 -4.71
CA ARG A 14 -15.49 -24.26 -5.77
C ARG A 14 -15.15 -23.05 -6.62
N PHE A 15 -14.69 -21.96 -6.00
CA PHE A 15 -14.26 -20.77 -6.72
C PHE A 15 -13.02 -21.03 -7.57
N ALA A 16 -12.01 -21.70 -7.03
CA ALA A 16 -10.81 -22.11 -7.78
C ALA A 16 -11.15 -23.02 -8.97
N GLY A 17 -12.08 -23.96 -8.78
CA GLY A 17 -12.58 -24.82 -9.88
C GLY A 17 -13.31 -24.04 -10.97
N LEU A 18 -14.04 -22.97 -10.62
CA LEU A 18 -14.63 -22.05 -11.59
C LEU A 18 -13.53 -21.28 -12.34
N ALA A 19 -12.56 -20.70 -11.62
CA ALA A 19 -11.45 -19.97 -12.20
C ALA A 19 -10.64 -20.86 -13.17
N LEU A 20 -10.30 -22.07 -12.77
CA LEU A 20 -9.56 -23.01 -13.63
C LEU A 20 -10.32 -23.40 -14.91
N ARG A 21 -11.64 -23.58 -14.83
CA ARG A 21 -12.47 -23.85 -16.03
C ARG A 21 -12.52 -22.67 -16.98
N ILE A 22 -12.58 -21.46 -16.47
CA ILE A 22 -12.55 -20.24 -17.29
C ILE A 22 -11.18 -20.10 -17.94
N ALA A 23 -10.10 -20.26 -17.16
CA ALA A 23 -8.73 -20.21 -17.64
C ALA A 23 -8.49 -21.12 -18.85
N ARG A 24 -8.91 -22.37 -18.76
CA ARG A 24 -8.78 -23.36 -19.85
C ARG A 24 -9.58 -23.03 -21.11
N ARG A 25 -10.53 -22.11 -21.04
CA ARG A 25 -11.35 -21.63 -22.17
C ARG A 25 -10.96 -20.25 -22.64
N THR A 26 -9.98 -19.62 -21.98
CA THR A 26 -9.53 -18.28 -22.34
C THR A 26 -8.63 -18.36 -23.57
N PRO A 27 -8.91 -17.61 -24.65
CA PRO A 27 -8.03 -17.52 -25.80
C PRO A 27 -6.60 -17.13 -25.41
N GLY A 28 -5.59 -17.73 -26.02
CA GLY A 28 -4.18 -17.49 -25.70
C GLY A 28 -3.65 -18.28 -24.50
N VAL A 29 -4.47 -19.09 -23.83
CA VAL A 29 -4.05 -20.02 -22.76
C VAL A 29 -3.87 -21.41 -23.32
N ARG A 30 -2.62 -21.86 -23.41
CA ARG A 30 -2.28 -23.23 -23.83
C ARG A 30 -2.56 -24.27 -22.74
N ARG A 31 -2.29 -23.90 -21.48
CA ARG A 31 -2.47 -24.75 -20.30
C ARG A 31 -2.78 -23.91 -19.08
N ALA A 32 -3.65 -24.40 -18.19
CA ALA A 32 -3.89 -23.79 -16.89
C ALA A 32 -3.84 -24.84 -15.79
N SER A 33 -3.20 -24.49 -14.66
CA SER A 33 -3.11 -25.33 -13.47
C SER A 33 -3.47 -24.52 -12.22
N TYR A 34 -4.00 -25.19 -11.21
CA TYR A 34 -4.33 -24.58 -9.92
C TYR A 34 -3.30 -24.97 -8.88
N ASP A 35 -2.78 -23.97 -8.17
CA ASP A 35 -1.90 -24.12 -7.03
C ASP A 35 -2.72 -23.84 -5.76
N ALA A 36 -2.86 -24.87 -4.93
CA ALA A 36 -3.71 -24.79 -3.73
C ALA A 36 -3.04 -24.01 -2.59
N GLU A 37 -1.72 -24.07 -2.47
CA GLU A 37 -0.95 -23.36 -1.44
C GLU A 37 -1.02 -21.85 -1.66
N LYS A 38 -0.80 -21.43 -2.91
CA LYS A 38 -0.88 -20.03 -3.31
C LYS A 38 -2.30 -19.51 -3.50
N PHE A 39 -3.30 -20.41 -3.54
CA PHE A 39 -4.66 -20.08 -3.95
C PHE A 39 -4.65 -19.28 -5.28
N ALA A 40 -3.99 -19.82 -6.28
CA ALA A 40 -3.75 -19.15 -7.56
C ALA A 40 -3.94 -20.09 -8.76
N VAL A 41 -4.21 -19.51 -9.93
CA VAL A 41 -4.24 -20.23 -11.22
C VAL A 41 -3.05 -19.74 -12.06
N ALA A 42 -2.20 -20.69 -12.46
CA ALA A 42 -1.14 -20.46 -13.43
C ALA A 42 -1.72 -20.58 -14.85
N LEU A 43 -1.46 -19.59 -15.68
CA LEU A 43 -1.86 -19.51 -17.08
C LEU A 43 -0.59 -19.61 -17.93
N HIS A 44 -0.40 -20.70 -18.62
CA HIS A 44 0.68 -20.85 -19.58
C HIS A 44 0.18 -20.40 -20.94
N THR A 45 0.75 -19.30 -21.46
CA THR A 45 0.30 -18.66 -22.69
C THR A 45 0.98 -19.26 -23.93
N ASP A 46 0.40 -19.05 -25.10
CA ASP A 46 0.97 -19.50 -26.39
C ASP A 46 2.35 -18.85 -26.65
N GLY A 47 2.61 -17.66 -26.09
CA GLY A 47 3.91 -16.99 -26.13
C GLY A 47 4.97 -17.54 -25.18
N GLY A 48 4.73 -18.68 -24.51
CA GLY A 48 5.68 -19.35 -23.62
C GLY A 48 5.83 -18.72 -22.23
N SER A 49 5.10 -17.64 -21.93
CA SER A 49 5.09 -17.02 -20.59
C SER A 49 4.09 -17.69 -19.65
N THR A 50 4.37 -17.63 -18.35
CA THR A 50 3.43 -18.06 -17.32
C THR A 50 2.95 -16.85 -16.54
N ALA A 51 1.65 -16.62 -16.53
CA ALA A 51 1.01 -15.59 -15.70
C ALA A 51 0.27 -16.25 -14.53
N TRP A 52 0.26 -15.58 -13.38
CA TRP A 52 -0.38 -16.09 -12.16
C TRP A 52 -1.56 -15.22 -11.75
N LEU A 53 -2.77 -15.79 -11.74
CA LEU A 53 -3.95 -15.14 -11.17
C LEU A 53 -4.13 -15.59 -9.72
N TYR A 54 -3.76 -14.72 -8.77
CA TYR A 54 -4.05 -14.92 -7.35
C TYR A 54 -5.53 -14.69 -7.08
N LEU A 55 -6.19 -15.70 -6.56
CA LEU A 55 -7.65 -15.72 -6.43
C LEU A 55 -8.15 -14.99 -5.17
N SER A 56 -7.30 -14.72 -4.20
CA SER A 56 -7.71 -14.16 -2.89
C SER A 56 -8.47 -12.84 -3.03
N ASN A 57 -7.98 -11.92 -3.84
CA ASN A 57 -8.60 -10.61 -4.02
C ASN A 57 -9.92 -10.72 -4.77
N VAL A 58 -9.94 -11.40 -5.93
CA VAL A 58 -11.14 -11.54 -6.71
C VAL A 58 -12.22 -12.38 -6.00
N TYR A 59 -11.81 -13.33 -5.15
CA TYR A 59 -12.72 -14.08 -4.29
C TYR A 59 -13.42 -13.17 -3.28
N ARG A 60 -12.68 -12.27 -2.61
CA ARG A 60 -13.23 -11.28 -1.67
C ARG A 60 -14.08 -10.23 -2.39
N GLU A 61 -13.58 -9.67 -3.48
CA GLU A 61 -14.26 -8.68 -4.33
C GLU A 61 -15.63 -9.19 -4.82
N THR A 62 -15.71 -10.48 -5.14
CA THR A 62 -16.93 -11.12 -5.63
C THR A 62 -17.73 -11.86 -4.56
N ALA A 63 -17.37 -11.74 -3.28
CA ALA A 63 -18.14 -12.31 -2.19
C ALA A 63 -19.57 -11.72 -2.18
N GLY A 64 -20.58 -12.58 -2.04
CA GLY A 64 -21.99 -12.14 -2.08
C GLY A 64 -22.55 -11.77 -3.45
N THR A 65 -21.73 -11.68 -4.51
CA THR A 65 -22.24 -11.35 -5.84
C THR A 65 -22.87 -12.55 -6.56
N PRO A 66 -23.83 -12.32 -7.49
CA PRO A 66 -24.38 -13.38 -8.32
C PRO A 66 -23.32 -14.14 -9.11
N ARG A 67 -23.57 -15.45 -9.36
CA ARG A 67 -22.63 -16.32 -10.09
C ARG A 67 -22.24 -15.78 -11.47
N GLY A 68 -23.13 -15.10 -12.17
CA GLY A 68 -22.88 -14.46 -13.48
C GLY A 68 -21.78 -13.40 -13.40
N ARG A 69 -21.90 -12.43 -12.50
CA ARG A 69 -20.90 -11.36 -12.28
C ARG A 69 -19.53 -11.93 -11.87
N ARG A 70 -19.55 -12.94 -11.01
CA ARG A 70 -18.31 -13.64 -10.60
C ARG A 70 -17.58 -14.28 -11.78
N ARG A 71 -18.34 -14.95 -12.67
CA ARG A 71 -17.80 -15.54 -13.90
C ARG A 71 -17.29 -14.47 -14.87
N GLU A 72 -18.02 -13.41 -15.06
CA GLU A 72 -17.64 -12.30 -15.93
C GLU A 72 -16.32 -11.65 -15.46
N ARG A 73 -16.22 -11.33 -14.16
CA ARG A 73 -15.01 -10.76 -13.57
C ARG A 73 -13.78 -11.65 -13.73
N LEU A 74 -13.92 -12.96 -13.47
CA LEU A 74 -12.84 -13.92 -13.70
C LEU A 74 -12.44 -13.99 -15.18
N SER A 75 -13.42 -14.02 -16.10
CA SER A 75 -13.16 -14.05 -17.54
C SER A 75 -12.44 -12.80 -18.02
N GLN A 76 -12.83 -11.63 -17.53
CA GLN A 76 -12.17 -10.38 -17.79
C GLN A 76 -10.70 -10.42 -17.35
N LEU A 77 -10.45 -10.75 -16.08
CA LEU A 77 -9.08 -10.83 -15.56
C LEU A 77 -8.19 -11.79 -16.35
N MET A 78 -8.71 -12.95 -16.74
CA MET A 78 -7.94 -13.93 -17.48
C MET A 78 -7.62 -13.48 -18.91
N ARG A 79 -8.59 -12.87 -19.60
CA ARG A 79 -8.33 -12.27 -20.93
C ARG A 79 -7.22 -11.22 -20.86
N LEU A 80 -7.22 -10.39 -19.81
CA LEU A 80 -6.20 -9.37 -19.61
C LEU A 80 -4.79 -9.93 -19.43
N MET A 81 -4.70 -11.08 -18.76
CA MET A 81 -3.42 -11.75 -18.52
C MET A 81 -2.89 -12.50 -19.74
N THR A 82 -3.77 -12.77 -20.72
CA THR A 82 -3.42 -13.54 -21.93
C THR A 82 -3.29 -12.68 -23.18
N VAL A 83 -3.78 -11.44 -23.13
CA VAL A 83 -3.45 -10.50 -24.21
C VAL A 83 -1.93 -10.35 -24.20
N PRO A 84 -1.22 -10.71 -25.29
CA PRO A 84 0.19 -10.37 -25.39
C PRO A 84 0.30 -8.89 -25.06
N SER A 85 1.24 -8.52 -24.20
CA SER A 85 1.65 -7.14 -24.08
C SER A 85 2.18 -6.78 -25.47
N THR A 86 1.24 -6.49 -26.38
CA THR A 86 1.61 -6.00 -27.71
C THR A 86 2.57 -4.88 -27.46
N ALA A 87 3.64 -4.87 -28.22
CA ALA A 87 4.69 -3.88 -28.18
C ALA A 87 4.12 -2.51 -28.62
N ASP A 88 3.12 -2.02 -27.84
CA ASP A 88 2.65 -0.64 -27.99
C ASP A 88 3.88 0.24 -27.69
N GLY A 89 4.40 0.89 -28.72
CA GLY A 89 5.51 1.83 -28.58
C GLY A 89 5.11 3.00 -27.67
N TRP A 90 6.11 3.74 -27.21
CA TRP A 90 5.93 4.88 -26.30
C TRP A 90 4.81 5.85 -26.72
N ALA A 91 4.76 6.22 -28.00
CA ALA A 91 3.75 7.14 -28.53
C ALA A 91 2.31 6.66 -28.30
N ALA A 92 2.07 5.34 -28.39
CA ALA A 92 0.74 4.75 -28.22
C ALA A 92 0.33 4.59 -26.75
N VAL A 93 1.28 4.37 -25.82
CA VAL A 93 0.99 4.18 -24.40
C VAL A 93 0.99 5.47 -23.61
N ARG A 94 1.80 6.46 -24.00
CA ARG A 94 1.96 7.74 -23.30
C ARG A 94 0.64 8.41 -22.90
N PRO A 95 -0.36 8.58 -23.77
CA PRO A 95 -1.63 9.23 -23.41
C PRO A 95 -2.50 8.40 -22.47
N LYS A 96 -2.19 7.10 -22.35
CA LYS A 96 -2.93 6.15 -21.51
C LYS A 96 -2.29 5.93 -20.14
N LEU A 97 -1.16 6.55 -19.87
CA LEU A 97 -0.49 6.42 -18.57
C LEU A 97 -1.29 7.14 -17.48
N ARG A 98 -1.47 6.47 -16.34
CA ARG A 98 -2.11 7.03 -15.15
C ARG A 98 -1.29 6.69 -13.91
N PRO A 99 -1.07 7.62 -12.99
CA PRO A 99 -0.47 7.30 -11.71
C PRO A 99 -1.54 6.72 -10.78
N VAL A 100 -1.15 5.73 -9.99
CA VAL A 100 -2.00 5.11 -8.96
C VAL A 100 -1.23 4.99 -7.66
N LEU A 101 -1.91 5.21 -6.53
CA LEU A 101 -1.35 4.96 -5.22
C LEU A 101 -1.48 3.49 -4.83
N ARG A 102 -0.43 2.95 -4.20
CA ARG A 102 -0.41 1.60 -3.62
C ARG A 102 0.37 1.61 -2.31
N PRO A 103 0.05 0.69 -1.37
CA PRO A 103 0.88 0.47 -0.20
C PRO A 103 2.34 0.22 -0.57
N GLN A 104 3.28 0.63 0.28
CA GLN A 104 4.71 0.39 0.02
C GLN A 104 5.06 -1.08 -0.09
N THR A 105 4.30 -1.94 0.59
CA THR A 105 4.46 -3.40 0.51
C THR A 105 3.88 -4.02 -0.75
N PHE A 106 3.23 -3.24 -1.61
CA PHE A 106 2.62 -3.76 -2.84
C PHE A 106 3.67 -4.34 -3.79
N GLY A 107 3.46 -5.61 -4.16
CA GLY A 107 4.38 -6.35 -5.04
C GLY A 107 5.61 -6.94 -4.35
N GLN A 108 5.80 -6.69 -3.05
CA GLN A 108 6.81 -7.39 -2.24
C GLN A 108 6.35 -8.81 -1.92
N GLY A 109 7.30 -9.73 -1.76
CA GLY A 109 6.98 -11.14 -1.50
C GLY A 109 6.26 -11.85 -2.66
N GLY A 110 6.28 -11.29 -3.84
CA GLY A 110 5.78 -11.94 -5.06
C GLY A 110 6.61 -13.17 -5.44
N PRO A 111 6.09 -14.02 -6.34
CA PRO A 111 6.80 -15.20 -6.80
C PRO A 111 8.18 -14.86 -7.37
N PRO A 112 9.18 -15.75 -7.19
CA PRO A 112 10.48 -15.60 -7.83
C PRO A 112 10.33 -15.36 -9.34
N GLY A 113 11.06 -14.36 -9.88
CA GLY A 113 11.05 -14.02 -11.30
C GLY A 113 9.99 -13.00 -11.73
N ILE A 114 9.05 -12.63 -10.87
CA ILE A 114 8.15 -11.51 -11.15
C ILE A 114 8.81 -10.23 -10.65
N ARG A 115 9.15 -9.36 -11.60
CA ARG A 115 9.69 -8.04 -11.26
C ARG A 115 8.58 -7.14 -10.71
N PRO A 116 8.85 -6.37 -9.63
CA PRO A 116 7.89 -5.42 -9.11
C PRO A 116 7.57 -4.34 -10.16
N PRO A 117 6.39 -3.74 -10.09
CA PRO A 117 6.03 -2.60 -10.91
C PRO A 117 6.98 -1.41 -10.69
N LEU A 118 7.07 -0.54 -11.70
CA LEU A 118 7.75 0.73 -11.58
C LEU A 118 7.06 1.58 -10.51
N SER A 119 7.79 1.96 -9.47
CA SER A 119 7.25 2.67 -8.32
C SER A 119 8.25 3.70 -7.77
N ARG A 120 7.73 4.71 -7.09
CA ARG A 120 8.51 5.66 -6.29
C ARG A 120 7.73 6.06 -5.04
N ALA A 121 8.41 6.52 -4.00
CA ALA A 121 7.77 7.05 -2.81
C ALA A 121 6.91 8.29 -3.17
N ALA A 122 5.69 8.37 -2.62
CA ALA A 122 4.77 9.48 -2.85
C ALA A 122 4.30 10.12 -1.54
N LEU A 123 3.65 9.34 -0.68
CA LEU A 123 3.14 9.73 0.63
C LEU A 123 3.62 8.73 1.67
N PRO A 124 3.58 9.03 2.96
CA PRO A 124 3.96 8.08 4.00
C PRO A 124 3.29 6.71 3.81
N TYR A 125 4.10 5.66 3.71
CA TYR A 125 3.69 4.27 3.44
C TYR A 125 2.94 4.05 2.12
N LEU A 126 2.92 5.02 1.21
CA LEU A 126 2.34 4.89 -0.12
C LEU A 126 3.37 5.16 -1.22
N HIS A 127 3.36 4.33 -2.23
CA HIS A 127 4.08 4.51 -3.47
C HIS A 127 3.16 4.97 -4.60
N GLU A 128 3.68 5.83 -5.44
CA GLU A 128 3.13 6.10 -6.77
C GLU A 128 3.64 5.03 -7.73
N LEU A 129 2.71 4.35 -8.38
CA LEU A 129 2.96 3.44 -9.47
C LEU A 129 2.33 4.00 -10.75
N VAL A 130 2.79 3.53 -11.90
CA VAL A 130 2.18 3.90 -13.19
C VAL A 130 1.50 2.70 -13.81
N VAL A 131 0.30 2.94 -14.32
CA VAL A 131 -0.47 1.96 -15.09
C VAL A 131 -0.71 2.48 -16.51
N VAL A 132 -0.78 1.54 -17.46
CA VAL A 132 -1.38 1.79 -18.78
C VAL A 132 -2.87 1.52 -18.64
N ASP A 133 -3.68 2.57 -18.76
CA ASP A 133 -5.13 2.48 -18.70
C ASP A 133 -5.68 2.00 -20.05
N ARG A 134 -6.51 0.95 -20.00
CA ARG A 134 -7.15 0.36 -21.18
C ARG A 134 -8.63 0.17 -20.87
N PRO A 135 -9.52 0.15 -21.87
CA PRO A 135 -10.98 0.07 -21.65
C PRO A 135 -11.44 -1.06 -20.74
N GLU A 136 -10.70 -2.17 -20.71
CA GLU A 136 -11.09 -3.37 -19.95
C GLU A 136 -10.19 -3.62 -18.72
N ALA A 137 -9.04 -2.94 -18.59
CA ALA A 137 -8.09 -3.15 -17.49
C ALA A 137 -6.94 -2.16 -17.44
N MET A 138 -6.36 -2.10 -16.26
CA MET A 138 -5.08 -1.44 -16.00
C MET A 138 -3.94 -2.46 -16.01
N ALA A 139 -2.84 -2.14 -16.71
CA ALA A 139 -1.59 -2.91 -16.68
C ALA A 139 -0.50 -2.08 -16.03
N TYR A 140 0.15 -2.61 -14.97
CA TYR A 140 1.28 -1.93 -14.35
C TYR A 140 2.47 -1.83 -15.30
N VAL A 141 3.08 -0.66 -15.35
CA VAL A 141 4.37 -0.47 -16.02
C VAL A 141 5.46 -1.13 -15.18
N THR A 142 6.31 -1.92 -15.81
CA THR A 142 7.48 -2.54 -15.16
C THR A 142 8.77 -1.91 -15.66
N PRO A 143 9.86 -1.94 -14.89
CA PRO A 143 11.16 -1.41 -15.32
C PRO A 143 11.67 -2.01 -16.63
N ALA A 144 11.27 -3.25 -16.97
CA ALA A 144 11.65 -3.91 -18.22
C ALA A 144 11.11 -3.20 -19.47
N ARG A 145 10.03 -2.43 -19.34
CA ARG A 145 9.43 -1.70 -20.47
C ARG A 145 10.19 -0.43 -20.84
N LEU A 146 10.97 0.13 -19.93
CA LEU A 146 11.67 1.41 -20.15
C LEU A 146 12.65 1.36 -21.35
N PRO A 147 13.54 0.36 -21.43
CA PRO A 147 14.41 0.21 -22.60
C PRO A 147 13.65 -0.04 -23.90
N GLU A 148 12.54 -0.82 -23.85
CA GLU A 148 11.71 -1.10 -25.02
C GLU A 148 11.06 0.18 -25.57
N TRP A 149 10.73 1.13 -24.72
CA TRP A 149 10.14 2.42 -25.07
C TRP A 149 11.18 3.51 -25.35
N GLY A 150 12.44 3.28 -25.00
CA GLY A 150 13.52 4.27 -25.12
C GLY A 150 13.34 5.48 -24.20
N VAL A 151 12.79 5.27 -22.99
CA VAL A 151 12.49 6.33 -22.02
C VAL A 151 13.01 6.00 -20.62
N THR A 152 13.16 7.04 -19.82
CA THR A 152 13.51 6.94 -18.39
C THR A 152 12.27 6.75 -17.52
N ALA A 153 12.49 6.34 -16.28
CA ALA A 153 11.43 6.25 -15.27
C ALA A 153 10.76 7.61 -15.04
N ASP A 154 11.54 8.69 -14.95
CA ASP A 154 11.04 10.03 -14.70
C ASP A 154 10.14 10.53 -15.83
N GLU A 155 10.46 10.24 -17.09
CA GLU A 155 9.59 10.56 -18.23
C GLU A 155 8.26 9.83 -18.16
N VAL A 156 8.24 8.57 -17.71
CA VAL A 156 7.00 7.79 -17.51
C VAL A 156 6.15 8.40 -16.40
N PHE A 157 6.74 8.74 -15.24
CA PHE A 157 6.01 9.39 -14.14
C PHE A 157 5.52 10.78 -14.54
N ALA A 158 6.33 11.56 -15.22
CA ALA A 158 5.94 12.89 -15.71
C ALA A 158 4.76 12.82 -16.68
N ALA A 159 4.80 11.90 -17.63
CA ALA A 159 3.69 11.70 -18.58
C ALA A 159 2.40 11.24 -17.86
N ALA A 160 2.50 10.32 -16.90
CA ALA A 160 1.36 9.86 -16.12
C ALA A 160 0.72 11.00 -15.33
N ARG A 161 1.54 11.84 -14.67
CA ARG A 161 1.05 13.01 -13.91
C ARG A 161 0.46 14.09 -14.81
N ALA A 162 1.05 14.34 -15.99
CA ALA A 162 0.47 15.26 -16.96
C ALA A 162 -0.93 14.82 -17.42
N ASN A 163 -1.11 13.53 -17.68
CA ASN A 163 -2.43 12.99 -18.02
C ASN A 163 -3.43 13.05 -16.84
N LEU A 164 -2.96 12.90 -15.60
CA LEU A 164 -3.80 13.06 -14.41
C LEU A 164 -4.22 14.51 -14.20
N ALA A 165 -3.38 15.49 -14.57
CA ALA A 165 -3.69 16.91 -14.42
C ALA A 165 -4.95 17.33 -15.21
N GLU A 166 -5.23 16.70 -16.34
CA GLU A 166 -6.47 16.92 -17.10
C GLU A 166 -7.71 16.43 -16.32
N ILE A 167 -7.60 15.28 -15.63
CA ILE A 167 -8.66 14.75 -14.77
C ILE A 167 -8.84 15.65 -13.55
N ALA A 168 -7.73 16.11 -12.98
CA ALA A 168 -7.72 17.03 -11.84
C ALA A 168 -8.42 18.35 -12.16
N GLY A 169 -8.17 18.94 -13.34
CA GLY A 169 -8.87 20.14 -13.82
C GLY A 169 -10.37 19.90 -13.90
N ARG A 170 -10.81 18.84 -14.58
CA ARG A 170 -12.24 18.49 -14.65
C ARG A 170 -12.87 18.24 -13.28
N ALA A 171 -12.12 17.70 -12.31
CA ALA A 171 -12.60 17.53 -10.95
C ALA A 171 -12.81 18.87 -10.24
N LEU A 172 -11.99 19.87 -10.50
CA LEU A 172 -12.12 21.23 -9.98
C LEU A 172 -13.30 22.00 -10.59
N ASP A 173 -13.66 21.71 -11.83
CA ASP A 173 -14.77 22.36 -12.52
C ASP A 173 -16.16 21.90 -12.02
N ARG A 174 -16.20 20.87 -11.17
CA ARG A 174 -17.45 20.41 -10.56
C ARG A 174 -18.00 21.46 -9.57
N PRO A 175 -19.32 21.52 -9.39
CA PRO A 175 -19.91 22.34 -8.34
C PRO A 175 -19.43 21.87 -6.96
N TRP A 176 -18.88 22.78 -6.18
CA TRP A 176 -18.44 22.51 -4.81
C TRP A 176 -19.54 22.96 -3.85
N PRO A 177 -19.95 22.12 -2.87
CA PRO A 177 -20.97 22.50 -1.90
C PRO A 177 -20.44 23.60 -0.96
N ALA A 178 -21.30 24.51 -0.57
CA ALA A 178 -20.94 25.53 0.40
C ALA A 178 -20.94 24.96 1.82
N GLY A 179 -19.81 25.08 2.54
CA GLY A 179 -19.69 24.70 3.94
C GLY A 179 -19.90 23.23 4.30
N PRO A 180 -19.43 22.26 3.49
CA PRO A 180 -19.59 20.85 3.82
C PRO A 180 -18.71 20.45 4.99
N ALA A 181 -19.18 19.53 5.83
CA ALA A 181 -18.33 18.89 6.83
C ALA A 181 -17.31 17.92 6.18
N MET A 182 -17.70 17.29 5.09
CA MET A 182 -16.89 16.35 4.31
C MET A 182 -17.44 16.23 2.89
N ILE A 183 -16.53 16.03 1.93
CA ILE A 183 -16.86 15.70 0.54
C ILE A 183 -16.32 14.33 0.24
N SER A 184 -17.15 13.46 -0.33
CA SER A 184 -16.74 12.14 -0.79
C SER A 184 -16.72 12.09 -2.31
N MET A 185 -15.57 11.72 -2.87
CA MET A 185 -15.39 11.44 -4.29
C MET A 185 -15.13 9.95 -4.46
N VAL A 186 -16.09 9.23 -5.03
CA VAL A 186 -15.98 7.78 -5.27
C VAL A 186 -15.71 7.55 -6.75
N ASP A 187 -14.66 6.80 -7.03
CA ASP A 187 -14.24 6.46 -8.38
C ASP A 187 -15.04 5.24 -8.88
N ASP A 188 -15.76 5.43 -9.97
CA ASP A 188 -16.52 4.39 -10.68
C ASP A 188 -15.72 3.72 -11.81
N GLY A 189 -14.45 4.10 -12.01
CA GLY A 189 -13.52 3.46 -12.92
C GLY A 189 -12.56 4.39 -13.67
N ASP A 190 -12.96 5.64 -13.94
CA ASP A 190 -12.21 6.56 -14.80
C ASP A 190 -11.70 7.83 -14.08
N GLY A 191 -12.10 8.03 -12.84
CA GLY A 191 -11.86 9.28 -12.11
C GLY A 191 -10.46 9.40 -11.53
N TYR A 192 -9.81 8.29 -11.19
CA TYR A 192 -8.50 8.27 -10.53
C TYR A 192 -8.41 9.19 -9.30
N PHE A 193 -9.54 9.40 -8.61
CA PHE A 193 -9.67 10.43 -7.58
C PHE A 193 -8.67 10.26 -6.43
N THR A 194 -8.37 9.02 -6.05
CA THR A 194 -7.37 8.74 -5.00
C THR A 194 -5.97 9.21 -5.35
N SER A 195 -5.69 9.43 -6.62
CA SER A 195 -4.39 9.91 -7.12
C SER A 195 -4.34 11.43 -7.31
N LEU A 196 -5.46 12.15 -7.22
CA LEU A 196 -5.50 13.61 -7.39
C LEU A 196 -4.56 14.37 -6.46
N PRO A 197 -4.33 13.95 -5.19
CA PRO A 197 -3.33 14.58 -4.34
C PRO A 197 -1.88 14.54 -4.87
N LEU A 198 -1.60 13.70 -5.88
CA LEU A 198 -0.29 13.66 -6.55
C LEU A 198 -0.08 14.82 -7.53
N VAL A 199 -1.15 15.51 -7.95
CA VAL A 199 -1.06 16.65 -8.86
C VAL A 199 -0.64 17.88 -8.04
N PRO A 200 0.52 18.49 -8.36
CA PRO A 200 0.99 19.67 -7.62
C PRO A 200 -0.05 20.78 -7.61
N GLY A 201 -0.32 21.34 -6.43
CA GLY A 201 -1.25 22.45 -6.23
C GLY A 201 -2.73 22.06 -6.22
N TRP A 202 -3.14 20.90 -6.71
CA TRP A 202 -4.56 20.53 -6.81
C TRP A 202 -5.29 20.62 -5.46
N LEU A 203 -4.70 20.06 -4.41
CA LEU A 203 -5.33 20.08 -3.08
C LEU A 203 -5.39 21.49 -2.48
N ALA A 204 -4.43 22.37 -2.81
CA ALA A 204 -4.48 23.78 -2.43
C ALA A 204 -5.62 24.50 -3.14
N GLU A 205 -5.81 24.28 -4.44
CA GLU A 205 -6.92 24.87 -5.21
C GLU A 205 -8.28 24.39 -4.70
N VAL A 206 -8.40 23.13 -4.27
CA VAL A 206 -9.61 22.64 -3.57
C VAL A 206 -9.84 23.45 -2.29
N GLY A 207 -8.77 23.71 -1.52
CA GLY A 207 -8.83 24.52 -0.31
C GLY A 207 -9.35 25.93 -0.59
N GLU A 208 -8.88 26.59 -1.64
CA GLU A 208 -9.35 27.92 -2.05
C GLU A 208 -10.87 27.92 -2.33
N ARG A 209 -11.38 26.89 -3.03
CA ARG A 209 -12.82 26.76 -3.31
C ARG A 209 -13.66 26.50 -2.08
N LEU A 210 -13.09 25.87 -1.06
CA LEU A 210 -13.77 25.53 0.19
C LEU A 210 -13.54 26.55 1.31
N GLY A 211 -12.75 27.60 1.03
CA GLY A 211 -12.52 28.72 1.95
C GLY A 211 -11.45 28.45 3.00
N GLY A 212 -10.61 27.46 2.84
CA GLY A 212 -9.51 27.16 3.77
C GLY A 212 -8.77 25.86 3.47
N PRO A 213 -7.76 25.51 4.27
CA PRO A 213 -7.03 24.27 4.12
C PRO A 213 -7.94 23.04 4.18
N VAL A 214 -7.57 21.98 3.49
CA VAL A 214 -8.35 20.73 3.40
C VAL A 214 -7.49 19.53 3.77
N LEU A 215 -8.03 18.64 4.59
CA LEU A 215 -7.50 17.28 4.77
C LEU A 215 -8.06 16.37 3.70
N ALA A 216 -7.17 15.69 3.00
CA ALA A 216 -7.51 14.63 2.06
C ALA A 216 -7.24 13.26 2.70
N PHE A 217 -8.15 12.31 2.52
CA PHE A 217 -7.99 10.92 2.96
C PHE A 217 -8.22 9.97 1.79
N VAL A 218 -7.43 8.91 1.74
CA VAL A 218 -7.52 7.88 0.71
C VAL A 218 -7.60 6.48 1.37
N PRO A 219 -8.75 6.15 2.02
CA PRO A 219 -8.88 4.91 2.78
C PRO A 219 -8.72 3.65 1.93
N ASP A 220 -9.14 3.72 0.69
CA ASP A 220 -9.06 2.62 -0.28
C ASP A 220 -8.76 3.15 -1.70
N ASN A 221 -8.66 2.25 -2.67
CA ASN A 221 -8.29 2.60 -4.04
C ASN A 221 -9.42 3.22 -4.89
N HIS A 222 -10.58 3.51 -4.30
CA HIS A 222 -11.73 4.11 -5.01
C HIS A 222 -12.21 5.41 -4.37
N THR A 223 -11.87 5.65 -3.10
CA THR A 223 -12.45 6.72 -2.32
C THR A 223 -11.43 7.79 -1.98
N LEU A 224 -11.73 9.04 -2.34
CA LEU A 224 -11.08 10.24 -1.83
C LEU A 224 -12.08 11.01 -0.99
N LEU A 225 -11.73 11.25 0.27
CA LEU A 225 -12.51 12.09 1.18
C LEU A 225 -11.76 13.40 1.42
N LEU A 226 -12.49 14.51 1.39
CA LEU A 226 -11.98 15.85 1.61
C LEU A 226 -12.71 16.47 2.80
N CYS A 227 -11.98 16.90 3.82
CA CYS A 227 -12.51 17.51 5.03
C CYS A 227 -11.92 18.93 5.18
N PRO A 228 -12.74 20.00 5.04
CA PRO A 228 -12.27 21.37 5.24
C PRO A 228 -11.77 21.63 6.66
N LEU A 229 -10.73 22.45 6.79
CA LEU A 229 -10.22 22.98 8.04
C LEU A 229 -10.50 24.52 8.11
N PRO A 230 -10.79 25.08 9.28
CA PRO A 230 -10.95 24.43 10.58
C PRO A 230 -12.31 23.75 10.69
N GLY A 231 -12.32 22.48 11.00
CA GLY A 231 -13.51 21.68 11.24
C GLY A 231 -13.18 20.54 12.20
N ASP A 232 -14.20 19.91 12.77
CA ASP A 232 -13.98 18.71 13.59
C ASP A 232 -13.72 17.49 12.68
N ALA A 233 -12.45 17.21 12.43
CA ALA A 233 -12.04 16.03 11.66
C ALA A 233 -12.06 14.73 12.49
N GLY A 234 -12.31 14.77 13.79
CA GLY A 234 -12.32 13.58 14.66
C GLY A 234 -13.26 12.48 14.20
N PRO A 235 -14.56 12.77 13.94
CA PRO A 235 -15.49 11.78 13.39
C PRO A 235 -15.10 11.25 12.01
N VAL A 236 -14.45 12.10 11.17
CA VAL A 236 -13.97 11.71 9.84
C VAL A 236 -12.86 10.68 9.96
N TYR A 237 -11.91 10.83 10.88
CA TYR A 237 -10.87 9.82 11.15
C TYR A 237 -11.46 8.46 11.52
N GLY A 238 -12.51 8.42 12.36
CA GLY A 238 -13.18 7.16 12.72
C GLY A 238 -13.84 6.47 11.52
N LEU A 239 -14.49 7.24 10.65
CA LEU A 239 -15.07 6.74 9.41
C LEU A 239 -13.99 6.18 8.47
N VAL A 240 -12.91 6.95 8.28
CA VAL A 240 -11.78 6.62 7.41
C VAL A 240 -11.08 5.33 7.90
N GLU A 241 -10.83 5.20 9.21
CA GLU A 241 -10.22 3.99 9.78
C GLU A 241 -11.11 2.77 9.55
N THR A 242 -12.43 2.91 9.75
CA THR A 242 -13.38 1.83 9.50
C THR A 242 -13.37 1.41 8.04
N GLN A 243 -13.40 2.36 7.11
CA GLN A 243 -13.36 2.09 5.69
C GLN A 243 -12.02 1.45 5.27
N PHE A 244 -10.89 1.94 5.79
CA PHE A 244 -9.57 1.37 5.57
C PHE A 244 -9.50 -0.10 6.01
N GLN A 245 -10.02 -0.42 7.20
CA GLN A 245 -10.01 -1.79 7.75
C GLN A 245 -10.92 -2.75 6.98
N GLN A 246 -12.04 -2.26 6.43
CA GLN A 246 -13.00 -3.07 5.68
C GLN A 246 -12.66 -3.20 4.20
N ALA A 247 -11.80 -2.34 3.68
CA ALA A 247 -11.46 -2.30 2.27
C ALA A 247 -10.72 -3.57 1.82
N VAL A 248 -11.06 -4.06 0.64
CA VAL A 248 -10.33 -5.15 -0.03
C VAL A 248 -8.95 -4.68 -0.49
N ARG A 249 -8.84 -3.41 -0.84
CA ARG A 249 -7.62 -2.73 -1.33
C ARG A 249 -7.44 -1.43 -0.56
N SER A 250 -7.13 -1.56 0.71
CA SER A 250 -6.84 -0.42 1.57
C SER A 250 -5.60 0.34 1.09
N LEU A 251 -5.58 1.64 1.31
CA LEU A 251 -4.45 2.52 1.02
C LEU A 251 -3.92 3.17 2.30
N SER A 252 -4.68 4.12 2.87
CA SER A 252 -4.20 4.87 4.04
C SER A 252 -5.35 5.48 4.84
N PRO A 253 -5.35 5.37 6.18
CA PRO A 253 -6.25 6.09 7.06
C PRO A 253 -5.71 7.48 7.44
N VAL A 254 -4.50 7.85 7.01
CA VAL A 254 -3.84 9.12 7.36
C VAL A 254 -4.47 10.27 6.59
N GLY A 255 -4.64 11.41 7.28
CA GLY A 255 -5.02 12.67 6.65
C GLY A 255 -3.81 13.34 6.00
N TYR A 256 -3.98 13.89 4.81
CA TYR A 256 -2.96 14.58 4.04
C TYR A 256 -3.34 16.04 3.83
N VAL A 257 -2.37 16.94 3.87
CA VAL A 257 -2.55 18.39 3.75
C VAL A 257 -1.48 18.96 2.82
N THR A 258 -1.77 20.09 2.20
CA THR A 258 -0.78 20.85 1.44
C THR A 258 0.05 21.72 2.38
N GLU A 259 1.38 21.58 2.36
CA GLU A 259 2.29 22.53 3.02
C GLU A 259 2.52 23.78 2.19
N ALA A 260 3.17 24.80 2.78
CA ALA A 260 3.43 26.10 2.16
C ALA A 260 4.15 26.03 0.79
N GLY A 261 4.87 24.94 0.50
CA GLY A 261 5.52 24.69 -0.80
C GLY A 261 4.65 23.99 -1.84
N GLY A 262 3.36 23.78 -1.58
CA GLY A 262 2.43 23.10 -2.50
C GLY A 262 2.55 21.57 -2.54
N ARG A 263 3.47 21.01 -1.75
CA ARG A 263 3.65 19.56 -1.62
C ARG A 263 2.61 19.01 -0.64
N VAL A 264 2.06 17.85 -0.96
CA VAL A 264 1.14 17.12 -0.07
C VAL A 264 1.95 16.27 0.91
N ILE A 265 1.66 16.44 2.19
CA ILE A 265 2.32 15.75 3.31
C ILE A 265 1.28 15.14 4.25
N ALA A 266 1.70 14.22 5.13
CA ALA A 266 0.85 13.78 6.22
C ALA A 266 0.55 14.93 7.17
N TYR A 267 -0.70 15.03 7.58
CA TYR A 267 -1.13 16.02 8.56
C TYR A 267 -0.62 15.64 9.95
N ALA A 268 0.28 16.43 10.46
CA ALA A 268 0.87 16.29 11.79
C ALA A 268 0.48 17.48 12.67
N PRO A 269 -0.68 17.44 13.33
CA PRO A 269 -1.10 18.54 14.23
C PRO A 269 -0.14 18.66 15.42
N PRO A 270 0.05 19.88 15.95
CA PRO A 270 0.91 20.08 17.10
C PRO A 270 0.36 19.39 18.36
N PRO A 271 1.23 19.14 19.36
CA PRO A 271 0.79 18.56 20.64
C PRO A 271 -0.33 19.37 21.27
N GLY A 272 -1.35 18.67 21.78
CA GLY A 272 -2.54 19.29 22.40
C GLY A 272 -3.62 19.75 21.42
N HIS A 273 -3.38 19.61 20.11
CA HIS A 273 -4.42 19.90 19.11
C HIS A 273 -5.55 18.88 19.16
N PRO A 274 -6.83 19.26 19.01
CA PRO A 274 -7.96 18.33 19.06
C PRO A 274 -7.84 17.11 18.14
N HIS A 275 -7.14 17.23 17.01
CA HIS A 275 -6.94 16.15 16.06
C HIS A 275 -5.69 15.31 16.34
N GLU A 276 -4.85 15.64 17.32
CA GLU A 276 -3.58 14.95 17.56
C GLU A 276 -3.77 13.44 17.79
N ILE A 277 -4.68 13.08 18.68
CA ILE A 277 -4.93 11.69 19.05
C ILE A 277 -5.36 10.89 17.81
N ALA A 278 -6.30 11.43 17.03
CA ALA A 278 -6.82 10.76 15.85
C ALA A 278 -5.76 10.63 14.72
N ALA A 279 -5.00 11.69 14.47
CA ALA A 279 -3.93 11.69 13.48
C ALA A 279 -2.82 10.67 13.84
N ARG A 280 -2.37 10.68 15.12
CA ARG A 280 -1.38 9.74 15.63
C ARG A 280 -1.84 8.30 15.58
N ARG A 281 -3.13 8.04 15.87
CA ARG A 281 -3.75 6.73 15.75
C ARG A 281 -3.74 6.26 14.29
N ALA A 282 -4.15 7.10 13.35
CA ALA A 282 -4.16 6.77 11.92
C ALA A 282 -2.75 6.40 11.40
N GLU A 283 -1.73 7.17 11.81
CA GLU A 283 -0.33 6.87 11.51
C GLU A 283 0.11 5.51 12.08
N ALA A 284 -0.20 5.24 13.35
CA ALA A 284 0.17 3.99 14.00
C ALA A 284 -0.51 2.78 13.36
N VAL A 285 -1.79 2.90 13.00
CA VAL A 285 -2.56 1.85 12.31
C VAL A 285 -1.96 1.57 10.94
N LEU A 286 -1.62 2.60 10.17
CA LEU A 286 -0.99 2.43 8.86
C LEU A 286 0.38 1.76 8.96
N ALA A 287 1.24 2.26 9.85
CA ALA A 287 2.56 1.68 10.08
C ALA A 287 2.47 0.20 10.49
N ALA A 288 1.59 -0.13 11.44
CA ALA A 288 1.39 -1.51 11.89
C ALA A 288 0.89 -2.41 10.76
N THR A 289 0.02 -1.92 9.89
CA THR A 289 -0.48 -2.68 8.73
C THR A 289 0.63 -2.97 7.72
N GLU A 290 1.43 -1.97 7.37
CA GLU A 290 2.50 -2.11 6.38
C GLU A 290 3.65 -3.00 6.91
N TYR A 291 4.14 -2.72 8.12
CA TYR A 291 5.17 -3.56 8.72
C TYR A 291 4.68 -4.98 9.05
N GLY A 292 3.40 -5.14 9.41
CA GLY A 292 2.77 -6.46 9.61
C GLY A 292 2.79 -7.27 8.32
N SER A 293 2.30 -6.70 7.22
CA SER A 293 2.33 -7.34 5.89
C SER A 293 3.75 -7.72 5.46
N GLN A 294 4.71 -6.82 5.69
CA GLN A 294 6.12 -7.07 5.39
C GLN A 294 6.71 -8.17 6.28
N THR A 295 6.39 -8.19 7.58
CA THR A 295 6.84 -9.22 8.51
C THR A 295 6.41 -10.60 8.05
N ASP A 296 5.14 -10.76 7.65
CA ASP A 296 4.58 -12.05 7.28
C ASP A 296 5.26 -12.68 6.06
N TRP A 297 5.64 -11.88 5.06
CA TRP A 297 6.35 -12.45 3.90
C TRP A 297 7.85 -12.60 4.14
N LEU A 298 8.52 -11.69 4.85
CA LEU A 298 9.93 -11.80 5.19
C LEU A 298 10.20 -13.03 6.06
N THR A 299 9.36 -13.28 7.08
CA THR A 299 9.48 -14.46 7.93
C THR A 299 9.47 -15.73 7.09
N ARG A 300 8.47 -15.88 6.20
CA ARG A 300 8.43 -17.06 5.31
C ARG A 300 9.65 -17.16 4.39
N GLN A 301 10.07 -16.05 3.79
CA GLN A 301 11.21 -16.04 2.87
C GLN A 301 12.51 -16.42 3.58
N TYR A 302 12.72 -15.94 4.82
CA TYR A 302 13.93 -16.20 5.59
C TYR A 302 13.94 -17.64 6.13
N GLU A 303 12.79 -18.14 6.59
CA GLU A 303 12.63 -19.54 6.98
C GLU A 303 12.89 -20.50 5.80
N GLU A 304 12.29 -20.25 4.64
CA GLU A 304 12.53 -21.02 3.41
C GLU A 304 13.98 -20.95 2.92
N GLY A 305 14.65 -19.80 3.14
CA GLY A 305 16.06 -19.58 2.80
C GLY A 305 17.05 -20.08 3.82
N GLY A 306 16.59 -20.58 4.98
CA GLY A 306 17.47 -20.98 6.09
C GLY A 306 18.28 -19.82 6.67
N ILE A 307 17.76 -18.59 6.60
CA ILE A 307 18.46 -17.37 7.08
C ILE A 307 18.06 -17.12 8.53
N ASP A 308 19.02 -17.24 9.44
CA ASP A 308 18.81 -17.01 10.88
C ASP A 308 18.89 -15.51 11.22
N VAL A 309 17.79 -14.79 10.93
CA VAL A 309 17.62 -13.38 11.27
C VAL A 309 16.18 -13.18 11.73
N HIS A 310 16.02 -12.67 12.93
CA HIS A 310 14.70 -12.38 13.48
C HIS A 310 14.03 -11.19 12.76
N ILE A 311 12.78 -11.34 12.34
CA ILE A 311 12.02 -10.23 11.75
C ILE A 311 11.28 -9.49 12.86
N GLY A 312 11.83 -8.33 13.26
CA GLY A 312 11.27 -7.50 14.32
C GLY A 312 9.84 -7.05 13.99
N ARG A 313 8.93 -7.12 14.94
CA ARG A 313 7.55 -6.64 14.81
C ARG A 313 7.43 -5.19 15.21
N LEU A 314 6.54 -4.46 14.51
CA LEU A 314 6.10 -3.14 14.95
C LEU A 314 4.76 -3.32 15.67
N ILE A 315 4.65 -2.77 16.87
CA ILE A 315 3.45 -2.81 17.71
C ILE A 315 2.86 -1.41 17.74
N ALA A 316 1.58 -1.27 17.41
CA ALA A 316 0.83 -0.04 17.67
C ALA A 316 0.24 -0.10 19.08
N ALA A 317 0.76 0.71 19.99
CA ALA A 317 0.22 0.88 21.33
C ALA A 317 -0.80 2.01 21.31
N VAL A 318 -2.06 1.70 21.58
CA VAL A 318 -3.16 2.69 21.62
C VAL A 318 -3.62 2.78 23.07
N PRO A 319 -3.16 3.79 23.82
CA PRO A 319 -3.58 3.97 25.22
C PRO A 319 -5.06 4.39 25.30
N PRO A 320 -5.73 4.13 26.43
CA PRO A 320 -7.12 4.59 26.65
C PRO A 320 -7.26 6.11 26.57
N ALA A 321 -6.23 6.84 26.95
CA ALA A 321 -6.12 8.29 26.83
C ALA A 321 -4.73 8.65 26.31
N GLY A 322 -4.68 9.63 25.41
CA GLY A 322 -3.44 10.09 24.78
C GLY A 322 -3.20 9.53 23.37
N PRO A 323 -2.15 10.01 22.71
CA PRO A 323 -1.85 9.65 21.34
C PRO A 323 -1.29 8.21 21.23
N ALA A 324 -1.59 7.56 20.13
CA ALA A 324 -1.03 6.23 19.83
C ALA A 324 0.48 6.31 19.56
N GLU A 325 1.20 5.27 19.96
CA GLU A 325 2.63 5.11 19.74
C GLU A 325 2.91 3.83 18.96
N THR A 326 3.96 3.84 18.14
CA THR A 326 4.52 2.63 17.56
C THR A 326 5.80 2.24 18.29
N ILE A 327 5.94 0.96 18.58
CA ILE A 327 7.06 0.42 19.36
C ILE A 327 7.69 -0.73 18.58
N ALA A 328 9.02 -0.74 18.52
CA ALA A 328 9.80 -1.88 18.07
C ALA A 328 10.83 -2.27 19.15
N THR A 329 11.23 -3.53 19.15
CA THR A 329 12.12 -4.07 20.18
C THR A 329 13.49 -4.39 19.57
N TRP A 330 14.54 -3.87 20.21
CA TRP A 330 15.91 -4.21 19.94
C TRP A 330 16.46 -5.07 21.08
N VAL A 331 16.59 -6.38 20.82
CA VAL A 331 17.10 -7.35 21.81
C VAL A 331 18.62 -7.46 21.67
N ASP A 332 19.31 -7.36 22.80
CA ASP A 332 20.77 -7.50 22.83
C ASP A 332 21.21 -8.91 22.37
N GLY A 333 22.20 -8.97 21.49
CA GLY A 333 22.76 -10.22 20.97
C GLY A 333 21.90 -10.95 19.92
N ILE A 334 20.68 -10.44 19.58
CA ILE A 334 19.83 -11.04 18.55
C ILE A 334 19.96 -10.29 17.23
N THR A 335 20.43 -10.99 16.20
CA THR A 335 20.40 -10.43 14.84
C THR A 335 18.97 -10.32 14.35
N SER A 336 18.53 -9.08 14.06
CA SER A 336 17.16 -8.82 13.64
C SER A 336 17.04 -7.74 12.58
N LEU A 337 15.91 -7.73 11.85
CA LEU A 337 15.47 -6.64 11.00
C LEU A 337 14.52 -5.74 11.79
N LEU A 338 15.05 -4.66 12.34
CA LEU A 338 14.35 -3.70 13.18
C LEU A 338 13.48 -2.76 12.30
N PRO A 339 12.16 -2.62 12.53
CA PRO A 339 11.34 -1.61 11.86
C PRO A 339 11.57 -0.22 12.48
N ALA A 340 11.44 0.85 11.69
CA ALA A 340 11.43 2.21 12.21
C ALA A 340 10.09 2.47 12.92
N ALA A 341 10.12 2.46 14.24
CA ALA A 341 8.98 2.79 15.11
C ALA A 341 9.22 4.13 15.79
N ARG A 342 8.20 4.76 16.36
CA ARG A 342 8.40 6.01 17.12
C ARG A 342 9.26 5.80 18.37
N LEU A 343 9.13 4.62 18.98
CA LEU A 343 9.88 4.22 20.17
C LEU A 343 10.61 2.91 19.91
N ILE A 344 11.86 2.85 20.33
CA ILE A 344 12.63 1.62 20.37
C ILE A 344 12.78 1.18 21.82
N SER A 345 12.31 -0.02 22.13
CA SER A 345 12.51 -0.70 23.42
C SER A 345 13.81 -1.51 23.36
N PHE A 346 14.79 -1.14 24.16
CA PHE A 346 16.01 -1.90 24.36
C PHE A 346 15.78 -3.00 25.39
N VAL A 347 15.97 -4.27 25.00
CA VAL A 347 15.68 -5.45 25.81
C VAL A 347 16.94 -6.27 26.01
N ARG A 348 17.17 -6.69 27.26
CA ARG A 348 18.22 -7.63 27.65
C ARG A 348 17.63 -8.64 28.63
N ASP A 349 17.99 -9.90 28.48
CA ASP A 349 17.54 -11.01 29.35
C ASP A 349 16.00 -11.10 29.47
N GLY A 350 15.28 -10.70 28.43
CA GLY A 350 13.81 -10.73 28.39
C GLY A 350 13.11 -9.52 29.03
N GLU A 351 13.87 -8.59 29.61
CA GLU A 351 13.35 -7.41 30.27
C GLU A 351 13.62 -6.12 29.49
N VAL A 352 12.64 -5.20 29.49
CA VAL A 352 12.82 -3.87 28.91
C VAL A 352 13.73 -3.05 29.82
N SER A 353 14.91 -2.71 29.32
CA SER A 353 15.86 -1.88 30.07
C SER A 353 15.46 -0.40 30.02
N PHE A 354 15.10 0.10 28.84
CA PHE A 354 14.60 1.47 28.64
C PHE A 354 14.03 1.62 27.21
N ARG A 355 13.33 2.74 26.99
CA ARG A 355 12.80 3.12 25.67
C ARG A 355 13.39 4.46 25.22
N VAL A 356 13.58 4.61 23.89
CA VAL A 356 14.12 5.83 23.29
C VAL A 356 13.35 6.17 22.04
N PRO A 357 13.04 7.45 21.77
CA PRO A 357 12.50 7.89 20.50
C PRO A 357 13.42 7.53 19.32
N TRP A 358 12.84 7.03 18.22
CA TRP A 358 13.57 6.66 17.00
C TRP A 358 14.54 7.73 16.52
N ARG A 359 14.16 9.01 16.59
CA ARG A 359 15.00 10.11 16.13
C ARG A 359 16.38 10.11 16.80
N HIS A 360 16.46 9.78 18.08
CA HIS A 360 17.72 9.73 18.81
C HIS A 360 18.52 8.45 18.49
N VAL A 361 17.81 7.35 18.21
CA VAL A 361 18.49 6.13 17.73
C VAL A 361 19.10 6.41 16.35
N ALA A 362 18.37 7.01 15.43
CA ALA A 362 18.86 7.35 14.09
C ALA A 362 19.99 8.42 14.10
N GLU A 363 20.01 9.30 15.11
CA GLU A 363 21.05 10.32 15.28
C GLU A 363 22.37 9.73 15.82
N HIS A 364 22.28 8.77 16.73
CA HIS A 364 23.45 8.28 17.45
C HIS A 364 23.97 6.91 16.97
N VAL A 365 23.18 6.19 16.16
CA VAL A 365 23.54 4.87 15.63
C VAL A 365 23.52 4.93 14.12
N ASP A 366 24.65 4.57 13.48
CA ASP A 366 24.73 4.46 12.02
C ASP A 366 23.99 3.21 11.54
N LEU A 367 22.67 3.35 11.36
CA LEU A 367 21.81 2.28 10.89
C LEU A 367 21.60 2.39 9.38
N GLN A 368 22.07 1.40 8.64
CA GLN A 368 21.83 1.32 7.21
C GLN A 368 20.52 0.57 6.93
N PRO A 369 19.62 1.12 6.07
CA PRO A 369 18.41 0.42 5.69
C PRO A 369 18.76 -0.83 4.88
N GLU A 370 18.04 -1.92 5.15
CA GLU A 370 18.15 -3.13 4.35
C GLU A 370 17.67 -2.86 2.92
N PRO A 371 18.51 -3.14 1.91
CA PRO A 371 18.18 -2.82 0.52
C PRO A 371 16.85 -3.43 0.06
N LEU A 372 16.14 -2.70 -0.81
CA LEU A 372 14.89 -3.15 -1.44
C LEU A 372 13.69 -3.35 -0.50
N LEU A 373 13.82 -3.08 0.79
CA LEU A 373 12.68 -3.12 1.71
C LEU A 373 11.98 -1.76 1.81
N ALA A 374 10.66 -1.77 1.61
CA ALA A 374 9.78 -0.65 1.84
C ALA A 374 8.51 -1.16 2.56
N PRO A 375 8.17 -0.65 3.75
CA PRO A 375 8.93 0.32 4.55
C PRO A 375 10.30 -0.19 4.97
N ALA A 376 11.21 0.75 5.26
CA ALA A 376 12.59 0.44 5.58
C ALA A 376 12.74 -0.37 6.87
N ARG A 377 13.65 -1.34 6.86
CA ARG A 377 14.10 -2.05 8.06
C ARG A 377 15.60 -1.94 8.16
N TYR A 378 16.11 -2.07 9.37
CA TYR A 378 17.50 -1.90 9.68
C TYR A 378 18.05 -3.18 10.31
N ARG A 379 19.12 -3.71 9.75
CA ARG A 379 19.77 -4.90 10.32
C ARG A 379 20.52 -4.50 11.58
N VAL A 380 20.17 -5.11 12.69
CA VAL A 380 20.79 -4.90 13.99
C VAL A 380 21.19 -6.24 14.60
N GLY A 381 22.20 -6.21 15.48
CA GLY A 381 22.65 -7.36 16.27
C GLY A 381 22.70 -7.02 17.76
N GLY A 382 23.88 -7.14 18.39
CA GLY A 382 24.09 -6.65 19.75
C GLY A 382 23.80 -5.16 19.89
N TRP A 383 23.67 -4.71 21.14
CA TRP A 383 23.49 -3.29 21.41
C TRP A 383 24.68 -2.45 20.93
N PRO A 384 24.47 -1.17 20.63
CA PRO A 384 25.54 -0.23 20.34
C PRO A 384 26.60 -0.17 21.45
N PRO A 385 27.80 0.34 21.15
CA PRO A 385 28.88 0.50 22.17
C PRO A 385 28.41 1.26 23.41
N PRO A 386 29.03 1.01 24.57
CA PRO A 386 28.59 1.58 25.86
C PRO A 386 28.45 3.11 25.86
N GLU A 387 29.32 3.83 25.14
CA GLU A 387 29.27 5.28 25.02
C GLU A 387 28.05 5.79 24.21
N VAL A 388 27.63 5.03 23.20
CA VAL A 388 26.42 5.31 22.44
C VAL A 388 25.18 4.99 23.28
N MET A 389 25.22 3.85 24.01
CA MET A 389 24.15 3.45 24.92
C MET A 389 23.96 4.46 26.05
N ALA A 390 25.04 5.08 26.57
CA ALA A 390 24.94 6.15 27.55
C ALA A 390 24.18 7.37 27.01
N ARG A 391 24.55 7.84 25.81
CA ARG A 391 23.83 8.94 25.13
C ARG A 391 22.36 8.61 24.88
N LEU A 392 22.06 7.40 24.44
CA LEU A 392 20.67 6.96 24.23
C LEU A 392 19.86 6.97 25.53
N ARG A 393 20.47 6.59 26.67
CA ARG A 393 19.80 6.63 27.99
C ARG A 393 19.46 8.04 28.45
N ASP A 394 20.22 9.07 28.04
CA ASP A 394 19.92 10.47 28.33
C ASP A 394 18.59 10.92 27.68
N HIS A 395 18.15 10.23 26.63
CA HIS A 395 16.90 10.46 25.92
C HIS A 395 15.80 9.43 26.22
N ARG A 396 15.97 8.65 27.30
CA ARG A 396 14.98 7.63 27.69
C ARG A 396 13.63 8.25 28.04
N ILE A 397 12.60 7.50 27.72
CA ILE A 397 11.22 7.74 28.20
C ILE A 397 10.82 6.57 29.07
N ASP A 398 10.19 6.86 30.20
CA ASP A 398 9.70 5.88 31.16
C ASP A 398 8.41 5.20 30.70
#